data_f4c0a91e60c351ea25d4012a3880279b
#
_entry.id   f4c0a91e60c351ea25d4012a3880279b
#
_cell.length_a   1.000
_cell.length_b   1.000
_cell.length_c   1.000
_cell.angle_alpha   90.00
_cell.angle_beta   90.00
_cell.angle_gamma   90.00
#
_symmetry.space_group_name_H-M   'P 1'
#
loop_
_entity.id
_entity.type
_entity.pdbx_description
1 polymer ?
#
loop_
_entity_poly.entity_id
_entity_poly.type
_entity_poly.pdbx_seq_one_letter_code
_entity_poly.pdbx_strand_id
1 'polypeptide(L)'
;MSDIIFGTDGWRARMAEDYTFDNVRRCAQGFAAYLKSAGGNELGRGVVIGGDRRFQTEHFAAAAAEVMAANGILVHFCGSGVPTPVISLGVTERNALGAINITASHNPPEDNGFKVRDSNGGAIDPAGLKAIEALIPSSMSGVRRMNFDTATRAGLIAAYDPAIAYESRIRSLVDVAAIKEAGFTILVDNMWGNGAGYLSRFIAGGKTRVVEYHAERNPIFPEMQRPEPIPPNVDAGLAKAREIGADVVCILDGEADRCGFGDENGAFVDQLRVYGLLAMYLLEVRGERGTIVKTISTTSMLNKLGQRYGVPVVSTGVGFKYVAPAMLEHAGLIGGEESGGYAFRGHVPERDGILANLYLLDLMHRTGVKQTELLKMLFGLVGGPHYYDRIDTRVKDNAVKQAARVRLDAALPATVAGLQVTEKVTVDGYKFVMEDGGWLLIRFSGTEPLIRVYCETMHEEKVSAILQDGLQLAGIA
;
A
#
# COMPACT_ATOMS: atom_id res chain seq x y z
N MET A 1 -14.06 -27.83 -0.82
CA MET A 1 -13.84 -26.51 -0.17
C MET A 1 -12.55 -25.97 -0.76
N SER A 2 -12.54 -24.71 -1.19
CA SER A 2 -11.32 -24.09 -1.70
C SER A 2 -10.26 -24.00 -0.60
N ASP A 3 -9.02 -24.23 -0.98
CA ASP A 3 -7.88 -24.01 -0.08
C ASP A 3 -7.73 -22.51 0.15
N ILE A 4 -7.76 -22.09 1.42
CA ILE A 4 -7.50 -20.71 1.80
C ILE A 4 -5.99 -20.50 1.83
N ILE A 5 -5.47 -19.74 0.84
CA ILE A 5 -4.04 -19.48 0.71
C ILE A 5 -3.80 -17.98 0.94
N PHE A 6 -2.98 -17.65 1.93
CA PHE A 6 -2.60 -16.28 2.21
C PHE A 6 -1.54 -15.80 1.22
N GLY A 7 -1.85 -14.72 0.53
CA GLY A 7 -0.94 -14.04 -0.39
C GLY A 7 0.05 -13.13 0.33
N THR A 8 0.27 -11.94 -0.25
CA THR A 8 1.27 -10.99 0.25
C THR A 8 0.89 -10.36 1.59
N ASP A 9 -0.43 -10.21 1.88
CA ASP A 9 -0.94 -9.41 2.98
C ASP A 9 -2.24 -9.99 3.57
N GLY A 10 -2.50 -11.27 3.36
CA GLY A 10 -3.71 -11.96 3.75
C GLY A 10 -4.36 -12.72 2.60
N TRP A 11 -5.61 -13.10 2.76
CA TRP A 11 -6.41 -13.84 1.78
C TRP A 11 -7.44 -12.93 1.12
N ARG A 12 -7.57 -13.04 -0.21
CA ARG A 12 -8.59 -12.34 -1.01
C ARG A 12 -9.29 -13.35 -1.91
N ALA A 13 -10.60 -13.18 -2.08
CA ALA A 13 -11.36 -14.01 -2.98
C ALA A 13 -12.67 -13.32 -3.37
N ARG A 14 -13.35 -13.91 -4.38
CA ARG A 14 -14.63 -13.43 -4.87
C ARG A 14 -15.74 -13.71 -3.87
N MET A 15 -16.53 -12.69 -3.54
CA MET A 15 -17.66 -12.82 -2.63
C MET A 15 -18.70 -13.81 -3.17
N ALA A 16 -19.32 -14.57 -2.27
CA ALA A 16 -20.29 -15.63 -2.55
C ALA A 16 -19.74 -16.87 -3.29
N GLU A 17 -18.49 -16.84 -3.76
CA GLU A 17 -17.78 -18.03 -4.23
C GLU A 17 -16.91 -18.58 -3.10
N ASP A 18 -15.70 -18.09 -2.98
CA ASP A 18 -14.74 -18.50 -1.94
C ASP A 18 -14.77 -17.57 -0.73
N TYR A 19 -15.00 -16.25 -0.93
CA TYR A 19 -15.13 -15.32 0.18
C TYR A 19 -16.52 -15.38 0.79
N THR A 20 -16.69 -16.30 1.73
CA THR A 20 -17.93 -16.58 2.45
C THR A 20 -17.78 -16.32 3.94
N PHE A 21 -18.89 -16.16 4.68
CA PHE A 21 -18.88 -16.01 6.13
C PHE A 21 -18.17 -17.17 6.83
N ASP A 22 -18.34 -18.39 6.33
CA ASP A 22 -17.72 -19.56 6.92
C ASP A 22 -16.19 -19.55 6.72
N ASN A 23 -15.72 -19.18 5.55
CA ASN A 23 -14.29 -19.06 5.28
C ASN A 23 -13.64 -17.90 6.08
N VAL A 24 -14.33 -16.76 6.23
CA VAL A 24 -13.88 -15.67 7.12
C VAL A 24 -13.76 -16.14 8.57
N ARG A 25 -14.75 -16.91 9.08
CA ARG A 25 -14.70 -17.48 10.42
C ARG A 25 -13.56 -18.51 10.58
N ARG A 26 -13.29 -19.30 9.54
CA ARG A 26 -12.15 -20.23 9.52
C ARG A 26 -10.82 -19.47 9.59
N CYS A 27 -10.65 -18.40 8.81
CA CYS A 27 -9.47 -17.53 8.87
C CYS A 27 -9.30 -16.92 10.28
N ALA A 28 -10.38 -16.39 10.85
CA ALA A 28 -10.36 -15.81 12.20
C ALA A 28 -9.98 -16.87 13.26
N GLN A 29 -10.44 -18.12 13.11
CA GLN A 29 -10.06 -19.23 14.01
C GLN A 29 -8.58 -19.57 13.88
N GLY A 30 -8.03 -19.60 12.66
CA GLY A 30 -6.60 -19.80 12.41
C GLY A 30 -5.75 -18.69 13.06
N PHE A 31 -6.16 -17.44 12.89
CA PHE A 31 -5.47 -16.30 13.51
C PHE A 31 -5.59 -16.34 15.05
N ALA A 32 -6.75 -16.68 15.60
CA ALA A 32 -6.91 -16.87 17.05
C ALA A 32 -6.01 -17.99 17.61
N ALA A 33 -5.85 -19.09 16.89
CA ALA A 33 -4.95 -20.17 17.27
C ALA A 33 -3.48 -19.73 17.22
N TYR A 34 -3.09 -18.98 16.19
CA TYR A 34 -1.75 -18.39 16.06
C TYR A 34 -1.43 -17.46 17.23
N LEU A 35 -2.33 -16.54 17.58
CA LEU A 35 -2.14 -15.60 18.68
C LEU A 35 -2.03 -16.35 20.03
N LYS A 36 -2.78 -17.42 20.23
CA LYS A 36 -2.66 -18.25 21.43
C LYS A 36 -1.32 -18.96 21.53
N SER A 37 -0.78 -19.42 20.40
CA SER A 37 0.52 -20.10 20.38
C SER A 37 1.69 -19.14 20.59
N ALA A 38 1.56 -17.90 20.11
CA ALA A 38 2.60 -16.88 20.20
C ALA A 38 2.50 -15.99 21.45
N GLY A 39 1.27 -15.70 21.92
CA GLY A 39 0.99 -14.67 22.94
C GLY A 39 0.80 -15.19 24.37
N GLY A 40 0.80 -16.48 24.62
CA GLY A 40 0.68 -17.05 25.98
C GLY A 40 -0.48 -16.46 26.78
N ASN A 41 -0.18 -15.83 27.93
CA ASN A 41 -1.17 -15.25 28.86
C ASN A 41 -1.64 -13.82 28.51
N GLU A 42 -1.20 -13.24 27.39
CA GLU A 42 -1.48 -11.83 27.02
C GLU A 42 -2.76 -11.63 26.19
N LEU A 43 -3.61 -12.64 26.07
CA LEU A 43 -4.85 -12.58 25.27
C LEU A 43 -5.80 -11.44 25.65
N GLY A 44 -5.68 -10.92 26.89
CA GLY A 44 -6.42 -9.76 27.38
C GLY A 44 -6.06 -8.44 26.70
N ARG A 45 -4.91 -8.35 25.99
CA ARG A 45 -4.56 -7.20 25.15
C ARG A 45 -5.48 -7.07 23.94
N GLY A 46 -6.06 -8.19 23.50
CA GLY A 46 -7.05 -8.22 22.43
C GLY A 46 -6.51 -7.97 21.03
N VAL A 47 -7.44 -7.78 20.10
CA VAL A 47 -7.17 -7.45 18.70
C VAL A 47 -8.06 -6.31 18.22
N VAL A 48 -7.56 -5.50 17.29
CA VAL A 48 -8.38 -4.48 16.61
C VAL A 48 -9.03 -5.12 15.38
N ILE A 49 -10.35 -4.92 15.20
CA ILE A 49 -11.06 -5.43 14.03
C ILE A 49 -11.83 -4.29 13.35
N GLY A 50 -11.58 -4.11 12.05
CA GLY A 50 -12.28 -3.16 11.22
C GLY A 50 -12.25 -3.56 9.74
N GLY A 51 -12.63 -2.65 8.86
CA GLY A 51 -12.59 -2.91 7.44
C GLY A 51 -12.97 -1.73 6.56
N ASP A 52 -12.95 -1.96 5.25
CA ASP A 52 -13.20 -0.95 4.24
C ASP A 52 -14.69 -0.71 3.96
N ARG A 53 -14.99 0.04 2.89
CA ARG A 53 -16.37 0.39 2.48
C ARG A 53 -16.98 -0.58 1.48
N ARG A 54 -16.36 -1.75 1.23
CA ARG A 54 -16.87 -2.77 0.33
C ARG A 54 -18.20 -3.35 0.82
N PHE A 55 -18.88 -4.05 -0.08
CA PHE A 55 -20.14 -4.72 0.25
C PHE A 55 -19.92 -5.75 1.36
N GLN A 56 -20.81 -5.80 2.37
CA GLN A 56 -20.80 -6.73 3.50
C GLN A 56 -19.58 -6.66 4.44
N THR A 57 -18.68 -5.71 4.28
CA THR A 57 -17.47 -5.62 5.14
C THR A 57 -17.80 -5.60 6.63
N GLU A 58 -18.80 -4.83 7.05
CA GLU A 58 -19.28 -4.74 8.44
C GLU A 58 -19.73 -6.08 9.01
N HIS A 59 -20.38 -6.91 8.19
CA HIS A 59 -20.87 -8.22 8.61
C HIS A 59 -19.76 -9.27 8.64
N PHE A 60 -18.80 -9.20 7.71
CA PHE A 60 -17.61 -10.05 7.76
C PHE A 60 -16.72 -9.71 8.96
N ALA A 61 -16.55 -8.43 9.27
CA ALA A 61 -15.82 -7.97 10.46
C ALA A 61 -16.50 -8.49 11.75
N ALA A 62 -17.83 -8.38 11.85
CA ALA A 62 -18.60 -8.93 12.97
C ALA A 62 -18.44 -10.46 13.09
N ALA A 63 -18.47 -11.19 11.96
CA ALA A 63 -18.26 -12.63 11.94
C ALA A 63 -16.85 -13.03 12.44
N ALA A 64 -15.83 -12.27 12.11
CA ALA A 64 -14.48 -12.46 12.64
C ALA A 64 -14.42 -12.17 14.15
N ALA A 65 -15.07 -11.09 14.61
CA ALA A 65 -15.14 -10.70 16.02
C ALA A 65 -15.83 -11.77 16.88
N GLU A 66 -16.91 -12.39 16.40
CA GLU A 66 -17.61 -13.51 17.06
C GLU A 66 -16.66 -14.69 17.35
N VAL A 67 -15.74 -14.98 16.42
CA VAL A 67 -14.77 -16.06 16.57
C VAL A 67 -13.67 -15.68 17.55
N MET A 68 -13.12 -14.46 17.46
CA MET A 68 -12.09 -13.99 18.39
C MET A 68 -12.60 -13.99 19.83
N ALA A 69 -13.80 -13.45 20.06
CA ALA A 69 -14.46 -13.43 21.38
C ALA A 69 -14.70 -14.86 21.93
N ALA A 70 -15.17 -15.80 21.09
CA ALA A 70 -15.37 -17.20 21.48
C ALA A 70 -14.04 -17.92 21.82
N ASN A 71 -12.93 -17.39 21.38
CA ASN A 71 -11.58 -17.85 21.72
C ASN A 71 -10.99 -17.18 22.97
N GLY A 72 -11.75 -16.29 23.63
CA GLY A 72 -11.31 -15.56 24.83
C GLY A 72 -10.37 -14.39 24.52
N ILE A 73 -10.35 -13.91 23.26
CA ILE A 73 -9.54 -12.76 22.83
C ILE A 73 -10.45 -11.53 22.79
N LEU A 74 -10.08 -10.49 23.53
CA LEU A 74 -10.79 -9.21 23.55
C LEU A 74 -10.77 -8.59 22.14
N VAL A 75 -11.86 -7.96 21.73
CA VAL A 75 -12.00 -7.31 20.44
C VAL A 75 -12.25 -5.81 20.63
N HIS A 76 -11.37 -4.98 20.06
CA HIS A 76 -11.58 -3.54 19.84
C HIS A 76 -12.22 -3.38 18.46
N PHE A 77 -13.54 -3.22 18.41
CA PHE A 77 -14.32 -3.29 17.18
C PHE A 77 -14.54 -1.90 16.58
N CYS A 78 -13.96 -1.65 15.40
CA CYS A 78 -14.07 -0.38 14.68
C CYS A 78 -15.24 -0.35 13.67
N GLY A 79 -15.81 -1.52 13.31
CA GLY A 79 -16.82 -1.61 12.26
C GLY A 79 -16.24 -1.55 10.86
N SER A 80 -16.88 -0.77 9.97
CA SER A 80 -16.45 -0.58 8.58
C SER A 80 -16.17 0.90 8.27
N GLY A 81 -15.52 1.16 7.14
CA GLY A 81 -15.19 2.52 6.69
C GLY A 81 -14.00 3.14 7.43
N VAL A 82 -13.10 2.31 7.98
CA VAL A 82 -11.90 2.77 8.68
C VAL A 82 -10.67 2.47 7.83
N PRO A 83 -9.83 3.49 7.51
CA PRO A 83 -8.60 3.29 6.77
C PRO A 83 -7.65 2.26 7.39
N THR A 84 -6.95 1.51 6.55
CA THR A 84 -5.95 0.52 6.99
C THR A 84 -4.89 1.13 7.94
N PRO A 85 -4.27 2.29 7.65
CA PRO A 85 -3.30 2.89 8.58
C PRO A 85 -3.91 3.31 9.92
N VAL A 86 -5.19 3.66 9.95
CA VAL A 86 -5.91 4.02 11.18
C VAL A 86 -6.15 2.79 12.06
N ILE A 87 -6.53 1.64 11.45
CA ILE A 87 -6.64 0.35 12.15
C ILE A 87 -5.27 -0.08 12.69
N SER A 88 -4.22 0.04 11.88
CA SER A 88 -2.84 -0.30 12.23
C SER A 88 -2.32 0.53 13.40
N LEU A 89 -2.58 1.84 13.42
CA LEU A 89 -2.24 2.69 14.57
C LEU A 89 -3.03 2.28 15.81
N GLY A 90 -4.30 1.90 15.66
CA GLY A 90 -5.13 1.41 16.75
C GLY A 90 -4.52 0.20 17.49
N VAL A 91 -3.75 -0.64 16.78
CA VAL A 91 -3.03 -1.77 17.41
C VAL A 91 -2.01 -1.28 18.43
N THR A 92 -1.16 -0.33 18.06
CA THR A 92 -0.14 0.22 18.96
C THR A 92 -0.73 1.06 20.08
N GLU A 93 -1.76 1.84 19.81
CA GLU A 93 -2.47 2.66 20.80
C GLU A 93 -3.18 1.82 21.89
N ARG A 94 -3.71 0.66 21.50
CA ARG A 94 -4.34 -0.28 22.43
C ARG A 94 -3.38 -1.30 23.01
N ASN A 95 -2.11 -1.28 22.58
CA ASN A 95 -1.16 -2.35 22.89
C ASN A 95 -1.75 -3.71 22.53
N ALA A 96 -2.51 -3.80 21.44
CA ALA A 96 -3.19 -5.01 21.02
C ALA A 96 -2.19 -6.04 20.46
N LEU A 97 -2.60 -7.31 20.39
CA LEU A 97 -1.78 -8.41 19.84
C LEU A 97 -1.67 -8.34 18.31
N GLY A 98 -2.56 -7.59 17.68
CA GLY A 98 -2.62 -7.41 16.24
C GLY A 98 -3.98 -6.92 15.78
N ALA A 99 -4.26 -7.03 14.47
CA ALA A 99 -5.54 -6.65 13.91
C ALA A 99 -6.03 -7.61 12.84
N ILE A 100 -7.35 -7.62 12.62
CA ILE A 100 -8.02 -8.13 11.43
C ILE A 100 -8.60 -6.95 10.67
N ASN A 101 -8.24 -6.81 9.40
CA ASN A 101 -8.77 -5.81 8.51
C ASN A 101 -9.50 -6.48 7.34
N ILE A 102 -10.80 -6.27 7.24
CA ILE A 102 -11.65 -6.82 6.17
C ILE A 102 -11.58 -5.87 4.98
N THR A 103 -10.78 -6.24 4.00
CA THR A 103 -10.54 -5.44 2.79
C THR A 103 -9.87 -6.25 1.70
N ALA A 104 -10.24 -6.01 0.45
CA ALA A 104 -9.50 -6.48 -0.72
C ALA A 104 -8.63 -5.38 -1.34
N SER A 105 -8.35 -4.27 -0.61
CA SER A 105 -7.52 -3.16 -1.09
C SER A 105 -8.05 -2.60 -2.42
N HIS A 106 -7.24 -2.67 -3.46
CA HIS A 106 -7.52 -2.20 -4.82
C HIS A 106 -8.14 -3.25 -5.75
N ASN A 107 -8.58 -4.41 -5.26
CA ASN A 107 -9.24 -5.42 -6.11
C ASN A 107 -10.59 -4.91 -6.64
N PRO A 108 -11.12 -5.52 -7.72
CA PRO A 108 -12.46 -5.22 -8.23
C PRO A 108 -13.58 -5.33 -7.17
N PRO A 109 -14.77 -4.76 -7.43
CA PRO A 109 -15.85 -4.67 -6.44
C PRO A 109 -16.40 -6.01 -5.95
N GLU A 110 -16.32 -7.05 -6.76
CA GLU A 110 -16.78 -8.40 -6.42
C GLU A 110 -15.91 -9.14 -5.41
N ASP A 111 -14.70 -8.65 -5.15
CA ASP A 111 -13.77 -9.25 -4.20
C ASP A 111 -13.90 -8.64 -2.80
N ASN A 112 -13.60 -9.45 -1.77
CA ASN A 112 -13.29 -8.98 -0.44
C ASN A 112 -12.07 -9.75 0.10
N GLY A 113 -11.56 -9.37 1.29
CA GLY A 113 -10.34 -9.94 1.81
C GLY A 113 -10.25 -9.94 3.33
N PHE A 114 -9.40 -10.80 3.84
CA PHE A 114 -9.08 -10.97 5.25
C PHE A 114 -7.58 -10.74 5.44
N LYS A 115 -7.22 -9.57 5.95
CA LYS A 115 -5.85 -9.19 6.24
C LYS A 115 -5.58 -9.24 7.74
N VAL A 116 -4.33 -9.54 8.10
CA VAL A 116 -3.89 -9.57 9.50
C VAL A 116 -2.71 -8.62 9.71
N ARG A 117 -2.61 -8.07 10.93
CA ARG A 117 -1.51 -7.21 11.38
C ARG A 117 -0.87 -7.79 12.63
N ASP A 118 0.41 -7.54 12.80
CA ASP A 118 1.16 -7.87 14.02
C ASP A 118 0.95 -6.85 15.16
N SER A 119 1.59 -7.06 16.28
CA SER A 119 1.51 -6.16 17.44
C SER A 119 2.15 -4.78 17.24
N ASN A 120 2.92 -4.57 16.16
CA ASN A 120 3.45 -3.27 15.77
C ASN A 120 2.51 -2.51 14.82
N GLY A 121 1.38 -3.12 14.45
CA GLY A 121 0.44 -2.60 13.46
C GLY A 121 0.88 -2.81 12.01
N GLY A 122 2.01 -3.49 11.78
CA GLY A 122 2.54 -3.80 10.46
C GLY A 122 2.00 -5.09 9.87
N ALA A 123 2.36 -5.35 8.60
CA ALA A 123 2.06 -6.62 7.96
C ALA A 123 2.83 -7.76 8.63
N ILE A 124 2.15 -8.88 8.87
CA ILE A 124 2.80 -10.10 9.37
C ILE A 124 3.77 -10.64 8.32
N ASP A 125 4.95 -11.08 8.76
CA ASP A 125 5.96 -11.66 7.89
C ASP A 125 5.52 -12.96 7.19
N PRO A 126 6.21 -13.39 6.13
CA PRO A 126 5.82 -14.59 5.38
C PRO A 126 5.76 -15.88 6.20
N ALA A 127 6.59 -16.03 7.23
CA ALA A 127 6.60 -17.21 8.10
C ALA A 127 5.38 -17.21 9.02
N GLY A 128 5.02 -16.05 9.58
CA GLY A 128 3.82 -15.87 10.39
C GLY A 128 2.54 -16.09 9.58
N LEU A 129 2.46 -15.58 8.33
CA LEU A 129 1.31 -15.83 7.46
C LEU A 129 1.13 -17.32 7.16
N LYS A 130 2.21 -18.06 6.89
CA LYS A 130 2.16 -19.53 6.71
C LYS A 130 1.77 -20.26 7.98
N ALA A 131 2.23 -19.81 9.14
CA ALA A 131 1.85 -20.38 10.41
C ALA A 131 0.34 -20.19 10.68
N ILE A 132 -0.22 -19.02 10.38
CA ILE A 132 -1.67 -18.78 10.47
C ILE A 132 -2.42 -19.70 9.51
N GLU A 133 -1.99 -19.79 8.25
CA GLU A 133 -2.61 -20.62 7.20
C GLU A 133 -2.68 -22.09 7.63
N ALA A 134 -1.59 -22.63 8.19
CA ALA A 134 -1.52 -24.00 8.69
C ALA A 134 -2.48 -24.28 9.86
N LEU A 135 -2.93 -23.25 10.59
CA LEU A 135 -3.86 -23.35 11.72
C LEU A 135 -5.32 -23.12 11.32
N ILE A 136 -5.61 -22.82 10.04
CA ILE A 136 -6.98 -22.65 9.56
C ILE A 136 -7.69 -24.00 9.54
N PRO A 137 -8.80 -24.18 10.29
CA PRO A 137 -9.50 -25.45 10.31
C PRO A 137 -10.09 -25.77 8.93
N SER A 138 -10.06 -27.05 8.53
CA SER A 138 -10.58 -27.52 7.25
C SER A 138 -12.11 -27.38 7.12
N SER A 139 -12.84 -27.26 8.24
CA SER A 139 -14.29 -27.13 8.26
C SER A 139 -14.79 -26.30 9.44
N MET A 140 -16.06 -25.93 9.43
CA MET A 140 -16.72 -25.18 10.49
C MET A 140 -16.79 -25.91 11.82
N SER A 141 -16.67 -27.25 11.86
CA SER A 141 -16.64 -28.02 13.11
C SER A 141 -15.46 -27.67 14.03
N GLY A 142 -14.37 -27.13 13.46
CA GLY A 142 -13.19 -26.63 14.18
C GLY A 142 -13.27 -25.16 14.59
N VAL A 143 -14.37 -24.46 14.29
CA VAL A 143 -14.54 -23.03 14.55
C VAL A 143 -15.38 -22.80 15.80
N ARG A 144 -14.85 -22.06 16.78
CA ARG A 144 -15.59 -21.54 17.92
C ARG A 144 -16.30 -20.25 17.54
N ARG A 145 -17.54 -20.09 17.99
CA ARG A 145 -18.33 -18.90 17.70
C ARG A 145 -19.17 -18.50 18.92
N MET A 146 -19.22 -17.19 19.17
CA MET A 146 -20.13 -16.57 20.14
C MET A 146 -20.94 -15.51 19.41
N ASN A 147 -22.25 -15.43 19.67
CA ASN A 147 -23.07 -14.38 19.07
C ASN A 147 -22.55 -12.98 19.45
N PHE A 148 -22.53 -12.05 18.50
CA PHE A 148 -21.95 -10.71 18.63
C PHE A 148 -22.51 -9.95 19.84
N ASP A 149 -23.85 -9.89 19.99
CA ASP A 149 -24.49 -9.19 21.10
C ASP A 149 -24.18 -9.83 22.46
N THR A 150 -24.08 -11.15 22.48
CA THR A 150 -23.70 -11.89 23.69
C THR A 150 -22.27 -11.61 24.08
N ALA A 151 -21.35 -11.58 23.13
CA ALA A 151 -19.94 -11.21 23.35
C ALA A 151 -19.79 -9.76 23.79
N THR A 152 -20.58 -8.84 23.23
CA THR A 152 -20.62 -7.42 23.63
C THR A 152 -21.10 -7.28 25.06
N ARG A 153 -22.20 -7.93 25.44
CA ARG A 153 -22.70 -7.92 26.84
C ARG A 153 -21.73 -8.56 27.84
N ALA A 154 -20.93 -9.52 27.38
CA ALA A 154 -19.86 -10.13 28.18
C ALA A 154 -18.58 -9.29 28.25
N GLY A 155 -18.50 -8.12 27.59
CA GLY A 155 -17.34 -7.26 27.55
C GLY A 155 -16.18 -7.80 26.70
N LEU A 156 -16.43 -8.82 25.86
CA LEU A 156 -15.43 -9.41 24.96
C LEU A 156 -15.33 -8.67 23.62
N ILE A 157 -16.36 -7.93 23.23
CA ILE A 157 -16.35 -7.01 22.08
C ILE A 157 -16.70 -5.62 22.59
N ALA A 158 -15.79 -4.66 22.39
CA ALA A 158 -15.98 -3.25 22.74
C ALA A 158 -15.87 -2.38 21.51
N ALA A 159 -16.80 -1.44 21.33
CA ALA A 159 -16.69 -0.42 20.27
C ALA A 159 -15.42 0.42 20.47
N TYR A 160 -14.72 0.68 19.38
CA TYR A 160 -13.48 1.45 19.39
C TYR A 160 -13.39 2.36 18.17
N ASP A 161 -13.12 3.64 18.41
CA ASP A 161 -12.80 4.61 17.36
C ASP A 161 -11.31 4.99 17.43
N PRO A 162 -10.48 4.51 16.49
CA PRO A 162 -9.07 4.84 16.44
C PRO A 162 -8.77 6.23 15.84
N ALA A 163 -9.77 6.92 15.29
CA ALA A 163 -9.57 8.17 14.55
C ALA A 163 -8.97 9.29 15.43
N ILE A 164 -9.34 9.36 16.71
CA ILE A 164 -8.82 10.39 17.64
C ILE A 164 -7.31 10.22 17.85
N ALA A 165 -6.85 9.01 18.08
CA ALA A 165 -5.42 8.71 18.24
C ALA A 165 -4.67 8.97 16.92
N TYR A 166 -5.26 8.59 15.80
CA TYR A 166 -4.72 8.84 14.47
C TYR A 166 -4.56 10.35 14.19
N GLU A 167 -5.59 11.16 14.49
CA GLU A 167 -5.50 12.62 14.33
C GLU A 167 -4.39 13.22 15.17
N SER A 168 -4.25 12.80 16.42
CA SER A 168 -3.17 13.26 17.29
C SER A 168 -1.80 12.91 16.71
N ARG A 169 -1.63 11.69 16.20
CA ARG A 169 -0.40 11.23 15.56
C ARG A 169 -0.07 12.04 14.32
N ILE A 170 -1.01 12.24 13.41
CA ILE A 170 -0.80 13.02 12.18
C ILE A 170 -0.39 14.45 12.52
N ARG A 171 -1.06 15.12 13.47
CA ARG A 171 -0.72 16.48 13.90
C ARG A 171 0.67 16.59 14.54
N SER A 172 1.21 15.51 15.09
CA SER A 172 2.59 15.47 15.58
C SER A 172 3.64 15.35 14.47
N LEU A 173 3.24 14.90 13.28
CA LEU A 173 4.13 14.63 12.13
C LEU A 173 4.08 15.74 11.07
N VAL A 174 2.94 16.42 10.92
CA VAL A 174 2.68 17.43 9.87
C VAL A 174 2.10 18.69 10.48
N ASP A 175 2.55 19.84 10.02
CA ASP A 175 1.91 21.14 10.33
C ASP A 175 0.65 21.34 9.49
N VAL A 176 -0.41 20.62 9.86
CA VAL A 176 -1.70 20.71 9.17
C VAL A 176 -2.35 22.09 9.28
N ALA A 177 -1.98 22.89 10.30
CA ALA A 177 -2.49 24.25 10.44
C ALA A 177 -1.91 25.16 9.34
N ALA A 178 -0.63 25.02 9.03
CA ALA A 178 0.01 25.74 7.93
C ALA A 178 -0.61 25.38 6.57
N ILE A 179 -0.86 24.10 6.29
CA ILE A 179 -1.53 23.65 5.06
C ILE A 179 -2.95 24.23 4.97
N LYS A 180 -3.67 24.24 6.09
CA LYS A 180 -5.03 24.80 6.17
C LYS A 180 -5.09 26.28 5.78
N GLU A 181 -4.05 27.06 6.09
CA GLU A 181 -3.96 28.48 5.80
C GLU A 181 -3.20 28.80 4.48
N ALA A 182 -2.70 27.79 3.78
CA ALA A 182 -1.89 27.96 2.57
C ALA A 182 -2.66 28.53 1.36
N GLY A 183 -3.99 28.40 1.34
CA GLY A 183 -4.84 28.93 0.28
C GLY A 183 -4.91 28.04 -0.97
N PHE A 184 -4.58 26.76 -0.86
CA PHE A 184 -4.68 25.81 -1.96
C PHE A 184 -6.14 25.46 -2.31
N THR A 185 -6.41 25.18 -3.56
CA THR A 185 -7.59 24.43 -4.00
C THR A 185 -7.18 22.98 -4.25
N ILE A 186 -7.61 22.07 -3.39
CA ILE A 186 -7.25 20.67 -3.40
C ILE A 186 -8.44 19.81 -3.84
N LEU A 187 -8.29 19.00 -4.88
CA LEU A 187 -9.23 17.90 -5.13
C LEU A 187 -8.72 16.66 -4.37
N VAL A 188 -9.61 16.02 -3.60
CA VAL A 188 -9.34 14.73 -2.96
C VAL A 188 -10.20 13.67 -3.64
N ASP A 189 -9.60 12.79 -4.43
CA ASP A 189 -10.28 11.63 -4.99
C ASP A 189 -10.11 10.44 -4.05
N ASN A 190 -11.20 10.06 -3.41
CA ASN A 190 -11.23 8.96 -2.44
C ASN A 190 -11.52 7.60 -3.09
N MET A 191 -11.71 7.54 -4.40
CA MET A 191 -12.02 6.32 -5.16
C MET A 191 -13.11 5.46 -4.49
N TRP A 192 -14.16 6.12 -3.93
CA TRP A 192 -15.27 5.52 -3.17
C TRP A 192 -14.84 4.77 -1.90
N GLY A 193 -13.57 4.96 -1.47
CA GLY A 193 -12.90 4.23 -0.40
C GLY A 193 -12.94 4.91 0.96
N ASN A 194 -12.09 4.40 1.84
CA ASN A 194 -12.02 4.77 3.26
C ASN A 194 -11.40 6.14 3.54
N GLY A 195 -10.70 6.72 2.55
CA GLY A 195 -10.05 8.03 2.69
C GLY A 195 -11.01 9.20 2.85
N ALA A 196 -12.29 9.01 2.47
CA ALA A 196 -13.30 10.06 2.46
C ALA A 196 -13.43 10.76 3.82
N GLY A 197 -13.28 12.09 3.78
CA GLY A 197 -13.34 12.96 4.95
C GLY A 197 -12.06 13.05 5.77
N TYR A 198 -11.07 12.17 5.59
CA TYR A 198 -9.84 12.21 6.41
C TYR A 198 -8.96 13.42 6.10
N LEU A 199 -8.67 13.71 4.82
CA LEU A 199 -7.88 14.90 4.49
C LEU A 199 -8.63 16.18 4.85
N SER A 200 -9.92 16.28 4.53
CA SER A 200 -10.75 17.43 4.90
C SER A 200 -10.74 17.71 6.40
N ARG A 201 -10.79 16.69 7.24
CA ARG A 201 -10.74 16.79 8.71
C ARG A 201 -9.48 17.52 9.21
N PHE A 202 -8.36 17.37 8.51
CA PHE A 202 -7.11 18.02 8.88
C PHE A 202 -6.99 19.44 8.33
N ILE A 203 -7.38 19.66 7.07
CA ILE A 203 -6.97 20.85 6.31
C ILE A 203 -8.10 21.73 5.78
N ALA A 204 -9.38 21.36 5.97
CA ALA A 204 -10.51 22.22 5.61
C ALA A 204 -10.81 23.29 6.67
N GLY A 205 -11.56 24.33 6.26
CA GLY A 205 -12.10 25.37 7.15
C GLY A 205 -11.14 26.54 7.44
N GLY A 206 -10.01 26.66 6.70
CA GLY A 206 -9.16 27.85 6.61
C GLY A 206 -9.26 28.47 5.23
N LYS A 207 -8.12 29.00 4.73
CA LYS A 207 -8.03 29.55 3.36
C LYS A 207 -7.97 28.44 2.30
N THR A 208 -7.44 27.27 2.65
CA THR A 208 -7.39 26.11 1.77
C THR A 208 -8.79 25.55 1.55
N ARG A 209 -9.16 25.42 0.28
CA ARG A 209 -10.42 24.83 -0.18
C ARG A 209 -10.19 23.36 -0.51
N VAL A 210 -10.91 22.46 0.14
CA VAL A 210 -10.89 21.03 -0.14
C VAL A 210 -12.19 20.62 -0.83
N VAL A 211 -12.08 19.95 -1.96
CA VAL A 211 -13.18 19.37 -2.73
C VAL A 211 -13.05 17.86 -2.70
N GLU A 212 -13.93 17.20 -1.96
CA GLU A 212 -14.01 15.75 -1.91
C GLU A 212 -14.70 15.22 -3.17
N TYR A 213 -14.13 14.20 -3.80
CA TYR A 213 -14.67 13.51 -4.95
C TYR A 213 -14.68 12.01 -4.68
N HIS A 214 -15.66 11.28 -5.22
CA HIS A 214 -15.91 9.87 -4.91
C HIS A 214 -15.89 9.57 -3.39
N ALA A 215 -16.48 10.47 -2.57
CA ALA A 215 -16.43 10.39 -1.11
C ALA A 215 -17.58 9.60 -0.49
N GLU A 216 -18.64 9.35 -1.24
CA GLU A 216 -19.78 8.55 -0.78
C GLU A 216 -19.42 7.07 -0.75
N ARG A 217 -20.14 6.29 0.07
CA ARG A 217 -19.99 4.83 0.04
C ARG A 217 -20.66 4.27 -1.21
N ASN A 218 -19.87 3.79 -2.15
CA ASN A 218 -20.37 3.05 -3.29
C ASN A 218 -19.52 1.81 -3.59
N PRO A 219 -19.93 0.62 -3.12
CA PRO A 219 -19.10 -0.58 -3.16
C PRO A 219 -18.91 -1.19 -4.56
N ILE A 220 -19.53 -0.61 -5.61
CA ILE A 220 -19.32 -1.03 -7.00
C ILE A 220 -18.27 -0.18 -7.73
N PHE A 221 -17.68 0.84 -7.07
CA PHE A 221 -16.64 1.70 -7.60
C PHE A 221 -16.92 2.22 -9.02
N PRO A 222 -18.01 3.03 -9.24
CA PRO A 222 -18.34 3.56 -10.56
C PRO A 222 -17.18 4.34 -11.19
N GLU A 223 -17.17 4.42 -12.53
CA GLU A 223 -16.18 5.16 -13.33
C GLU A 223 -14.75 4.62 -13.27
N MET A 224 -14.49 3.51 -12.55
CA MET A 224 -13.20 2.85 -12.49
C MET A 224 -13.34 1.32 -12.50
N GLN A 225 -12.32 0.64 -12.98
CA GLN A 225 -12.30 -0.83 -12.95
C GLN A 225 -12.09 -1.36 -11.53
N ARG A 226 -11.34 -0.61 -10.73
CA ARG A 226 -10.95 -0.92 -9.35
C ARG A 226 -10.41 0.33 -8.65
N PRO A 227 -10.50 0.44 -7.33
CA PRO A 227 -10.02 1.60 -6.59
C PRO A 227 -8.48 1.56 -6.43
N GLU A 228 -7.75 1.57 -7.54
CA GLU A 228 -6.29 1.62 -7.59
C GLU A 228 -5.85 2.98 -8.14
N PRO A 229 -4.96 3.73 -7.45
CA PRO A 229 -4.65 5.12 -7.78
C PRO A 229 -3.65 5.25 -8.93
N ILE A 230 -3.99 4.65 -10.07
CA ILE A 230 -3.26 4.72 -11.35
C ILE A 230 -4.23 4.86 -12.52
N PRO A 231 -3.79 5.40 -13.68
CA PRO A 231 -4.60 5.38 -14.90
C PRO A 231 -5.01 3.95 -15.31
N PRO A 232 -6.21 3.74 -15.88
CA PRO A 232 -7.23 4.76 -16.16
C PRO A 232 -8.15 5.07 -14.98
N ASN A 233 -7.99 4.44 -13.81
CA ASN A 233 -8.91 4.57 -12.68
C ASN A 233 -8.96 5.99 -12.09
N VAL A 234 -7.90 6.78 -12.27
CA VAL A 234 -7.79 8.15 -11.76
C VAL A 234 -8.30 9.21 -12.74
N ASP A 235 -8.64 8.83 -13.97
CA ASP A 235 -8.90 9.79 -15.06
C ASP A 235 -10.09 10.71 -14.78
N ALA A 236 -11.14 10.20 -14.15
CA ALA A 236 -12.30 10.98 -13.76
C ALA A 236 -11.94 12.05 -12.70
N GLY A 237 -11.15 11.70 -11.68
CA GLY A 237 -10.65 12.62 -10.67
C GLY A 237 -9.76 13.72 -11.27
N LEU A 238 -8.82 13.35 -12.16
CA LEU A 238 -7.96 14.29 -12.85
C LEU A 238 -8.74 15.23 -13.77
N ALA A 239 -9.77 14.73 -14.45
CA ALA A 239 -10.67 15.56 -15.25
C ALA A 239 -11.44 16.55 -14.38
N LYS A 240 -11.97 16.10 -13.24
CA LYS A 240 -12.66 16.96 -12.27
C LYS A 240 -11.74 18.03 -11.69
N ALA A 241 -10.48 17.72 -11.44
CA ALA A 241 -9.50 18.69 -10.97
C ALA A 241 -9.28 19.83 -11.97
N ARG A 242 -9.18 19.52 -13.26
CA ARG A 242 -9.10 20.52 -14.34
C ARG A 242 -10.34 21.40 -14.39
N GLU A 243 -11.55 20.81 -14.25
CA GLU A 243 -12.83 21.54 -14.24
C GLU A 243 -12.89 22.59 -13.16
N ILE A 244 -12.43 22.26 -11.94
CA ILE A 244 -12.51 23.18 -10.78
C ILE A 244 -11.29 24.08 -10.62
N GLY A 245 -10.27 23.93 -11.46
CA GLY A 245 -8.99 24.64 -11.34
C GLY A 245 -8.24 24.29 -10.06
N ALA A 246 -8.15 23.00 -9.72
CA ALA A 246 -7.42 22.56 -8.54
C ALA A 246 -5.93 22.85 -8.67
N ASP A 247 -5.29 23.28 -7.58
CA ASP A 247 -3.83 23.42 -7.50
C ASP A 247 -3.12 22.08 -7.40
N VAL A 248 -3.84 21.05 -6.93
CA VAL A 248 -3.29 19.71 -6.68
C VAL A 248 -4.41 18.67 -6.58
N VAL A 249 -4.10 17.42 -6.94
CA VAL A 249 -4.99 16.27 -6.75
C VAL A 249 -4.35 15.29 -5.78
N CYS A 250 -5.00 15.04 -4.65
CA CYS A 250 -4.67 13.98 -3.72
C CYS A 250 -5.58 12.78 -4.00
N ILE A 251 -5.02 11.60 -4.23
CA ILE A 251 -5.78 10.40 -4.55
C ILE A 251 -5.48 9.32 -3.52
N LEU A 252 -6.51 8.62 -3.06
CA LEU A 252 -6.40 7.52 -2.10
C LEU A 252 -7.04 6.26 -2.68
N ASP A 253 -6.44 5.09 -2.47
CA ASP A 253 -7.05 3.82 -2.87
C ASP A 253 -8.21 3.41 -1.95
N GLY A 254 -8.83 2.26 -2.24
CA GLY A 254 -10.03 1.79 -1.53
C GLY A 254 -9.87 1.65 -0.01
N GLU A 255 -8.67 1.39 0.50
CA GLU A 255 -8.37 1.26 1.93
C GLU A 255 -7.50 2.41 2.49
N ALA A 256 -7.18 3.40 1.64
CA ALA A 256 -6.39 4.59 1.94
C ALA A 256 -4.95 4.32 2.41
N ASP A 257 -4.38 3.17 2.04
CA ASP A 257 -2.99 2.84 2.33
C ASP A 257 -2.03 3.25 1.20
N ARG A 258 -2.57 3.61 0.01
CA ARG A 258 -1.80 4.08 -1.14
C ARG A 258 -2.14 5.51 -1.49
N CYS A 259 -1.11 6.21 -2.00
CA CYS A 259 -1.17 7.57 -2.48
C CYS A 259 -1.06 7.60 -4.00
N GLY A 260 -2.01 8.24 -4.67
CA GLY A 260 -1.86 8.78 -6.00
C GLY A 260 -1.78 10.30 -5.93
N PHE A 261 -1.26 10.93 -6.98
CA PHE A 261 -1.04 12.36 -6.97
C PHE A 261 -1.21 12.97 -8.38
N GLY A 262 -1.78 14.15 -8.47
CA GLY A 262 -1.92 14.89 -9.72
C GLY A 262 -1.44 16.33 -9.56
N ASP A 263 -0.86 16.85 -10.63
CA ASP A 263 -0.33 18.20 -10.66
C ASP A 263 -1.41 19.29 -10.90
N GLU A 264 -1.00 20.54 -10.90
CA GLU A 264 -1.85 21.71 -11.12
C GLU A 264 -2.49 21.80 -12.51
N ASN A 265 -2.06 20.95 -13.46
CA ASN A 265 -2.65 20.82 -14.78
C ASN A 265 -3.63 19.64 -14.85
N GLY A 266 -3.84 18.93 -13.73
CA GLY A 266 -4.59 17.67 -13.68
C GLY A 266 -3.92 16.56 -14.47
N ALA A 267 -2.58 16.54 -14.51
CA ALA A 267 -1.80 15.44 -15.04
C ALA A 267 -1.36 14.51 -13.90
N PHE A 268 -1.35 13.21 -14.19
CA PHE A 268 -0.96 12.20 -13.20
C PHE A 268 0.54 12.26 -12.93
N VAL A 269 0.92 12.27 -11.64
CA VAL A 269 2.29 12.12 -11.18
C VAL A 269 2.47 10.68 -10.71
N ASP A 270 3.27 9.89 -11.44
CA ASP A 270 3.46 8.49 -11.13
C ASP A 270 4.07 8.25 -9.73
N GLN A 271 3.83 7.07 -9.17
CA GLN A 271 4.21 6.73 -7.81
C GLN A 271 5.72 6.71 -7.58
N LEU A 272 6.53 6.50 -8.63
CA LEU A 272 7.98 6.53 -8.51
C LEU A 272 8.47 7.96 -8.30
N ARG A 273 7.89 8.92 -9.04
CA ARG A 273 8.13 10.35 -8.85
C ARG A 273 7.61 10.84 -7.51
N VAL A 274 6.44 10.38 -7.10
CA VAL A 274 5.89 10.66 -5.76
C VAL A 274 6.84 10.17 -4.67
N TYR A 275 7.39 8.97 -4.80
CA TYR A 275 8.37 8.47 -3.83
C TYR A 275 9.64 9.32 -3.79
N GLY A 276 10.13 9.73 -4.96
CA GLY A 276 11.25 10.69 -5.07
C GLY A 276 10.96 12.01 -4.37
N LEU A 277 9.77 12.59 -4.58
CA LEU A 277 9.32 13.83 -3.93
C LEU A 277 9.22 13.69 -2.41
N LEU A 278 8.67 12.59 -1.89
CA LEU A 278 8.58 12.31 -0.46
C LEU A 278 9.97 12.16 0.17
N ALA A 279 10.88 11.45 -0.50
CA ALA A 279 12.27 11.33 -0.04
C ALA A 279 13.01 12.68 -0.07
N MET A 280 12.84 13.45 -1.14
CA MET A 280 13.37 14.82 -1.25
C MET A 280 12.81 15.71 -0.12
N TYR A 281 11.52 15.65 0.14
CA TYR A 281 10.89 16.41 1.22
C TYR A 281 11.54 16.12 2.57
N LEU A 282 11.70 14.86 2.93
CA LEU A 282 12.28 14.48 4.22
C LEU A 282 13.76 14.85 4.30
N LEU A 283 14.54 14.59 3.24
CA LEU A 283 16.00 14.77 3.24
C LEU A 283 16.43 16.23 3.05
N GLU A 284 15.82 16.94 2.06
CA GLU A 284 16.22 18.30 1.69
C GLU A 284 15.46 19.35 2.49
N VAL A 285 14.11 19.26 2.52
CA VAL A 285 13.26 20.31 3.09
C VAL A 285 13.15 20.19 4.60
N ARG A 286 13.01 18.98 5.13
CA ARG A 286 12.97 18.74 6.58
C ARG A 286 14.34 18.52 7.22
N GLY A 287 15.37 18.29 6.40
CA GLY A 287 16.73 18.05 6.88
C GLY A 287 16.91 16.75 7.65
N GLU A 288 15.96 15.80 7.55
CA GLU A 288 16.00 14.53 8.25
C GLU A 288 17.03 13.58 7.62
N ARG A 289 17.55 12.65 8.41
CA ARG A 289 18.50 11.62 7.95
C ARG A 289 18.08 10.26 8.46
N GLY A 290 18.23 9.23 7.63
CA GLY A 290 17.94 7.84 7.96
C GLY A 290 17.79 6.98 6.72
N THR A 291 17.69 5.68 6.93
CA THR A 291 17.64 4.69 5.85
C THR A 291 16.38 4.86 4.97
N ILE A 292 16.57 4.84 3.67
CA ILE A 292 15.47 4.70 2.68
C ILE A 292 15.30 3.20 2.42
N VAL A 293 14.10 2.66 2.66
CA VAL A 293 13.77 1.25 2.39
C VAL A 293 12.85 1.17 1.18
N LYS A 294 13.24 0.46 0.13
CA LYS A 294 12.47 0.38 -1.11
C LYS A 294 12.36 -1.03 -1.65
N THR A 295 11.29 -1.32 -2.40
CA THR A 295 11.26 -2.55 -3.20
C THR A 295 12.13 -2.43 -4.45
N ILE A 296 12.57 -3.58 -5.00
CA ILE A 296 13.42 -3.60 -6.21
C ILE A 296 12.72 -3.04 -7.45
N SER A 297 11.38 -2.99 -7.45
CA SER A 297 10.56 -2.50 -8.56
C SER A 297 10.35 -0.97 -8.55
N THR A 298 10.89 -0.25 -7.57
CA THR A 298 10.73 1.20 -7.50
C THR A 298 11.99 1.96 -7.91
N THR A 299 11.92 3.28 -7.88
CA THR A 299 12.82 4.20 -8.58
C THR A 299 14.28 4.16 -8.12
N SER A 300 15.19 4.34 -9.07
CA SER A 300 16.62 4.59 -8.85
C SER A 300 16.91 6.02 -8.35
N MET A 301 15.96 6.96 -8.45
CA MET A 301 16.10 8.31 -7.86
C MET A 301 16.44 8.25 -6.38
N LEU A 302 15.88 7.25 -5.65
CA LEU A 302 16.15 7.06 -4.23
C LEU A 302 17.61 6.70 -3.94
N ASN A 303 18.26 5.91 -4.81
CA ASN A 303 19.69 5.62 -4.71
C ASN A 303 20.54 6.88 -4.89
N LYS A 304 20.17 7.72 -5.86
CA LYS A 304 20.85 9.01 -6.12
C LYS A 304 20.66 9.99 -4.97
N LEU A 305 19.45 10.07 -4.39
CA LEU A 305 19.19 10.86 -3.18
C LEU A 305 19.98 10.30 -1.99
N GLY A 306 19.98 8.97 -1.79
CA GLY A 306 20.76 8.32 -0.74
C GLY A 306 22.26 8.67 -0.83
N GLN A 307 22.85 8.58 -2.01
CA GLN A 307 24.22 8.98 -2.26
C GLN A 307 24.46 10.48 -1.96
N ARG A 308 23.58 11.36 -2.45
CA ARG A 308 23.68 12.81 -2.29
C ARG A 308 23.65 13.23 -0.80
N TYR A 309 22.78 12.62 -0.02
CA TYR A 309 22.60 12.99 1.41
C TYR A 309 23.36 12.09 2.38
N GLY A 310 24.16 11.14 1.88
CA GLY A 310 24.95 10.22 2.70
C GLY A 310 24.10 9.29 3.58
N VAL A 311 22.94 8.85 3.10
CA VAL A 311 22.04 7.94 3.83
C VAL A 311 21.95 6.58 3.14
N PRO A 312 21.83 5.47 3.91
CA PRO A 312 21.70 4.13 3.36
C PRO A 312 20.40 3.97 2.55
N VAL A 313 20.45 3.15 1.49
CA VAL A 313 19.28 2.70 0.73
C VAL A 313 19.26 1.17 0.75
N VAL A 314 18.21 0.61 1.35
CA VAL A 314 17.99 -0.84 1.46
C VAL A 314 16.92 -1.26 0.46
N SER A 315 17.25 -2.23 -0.40
CA SER A 315 16.30 -2.80 -1.37
C SER A 315 15.80 -4.15 -0.90
N THR A 316 14.48 -4.36 -0.96
CA THR A 316 13.79 -5.60 -0.58
C THR A 316 13.09 -6.24 -1.78
N GLY A 317 12.62 -7.47 -1.62
CA GLY A 317 11.62 -8.05 -2.51
C GLY A 317 10.33 -7.23 -2.51
N VAL A 318 9.46 -7.47 -3.50
CA VAL A 318 8.18 -6.75 -3.64
C VAL A 318 7.14 -7.26 -2.65
N GLY A 319 6.58 -6.35 -1.90
CA GLY A 319 5.55 -6.59 -0.88
C GLY A 319 5.90 -5.93 0.45
N PHE A 320 4.92 -5.25 1.05
CA PHE A 320 5.14 -4.48 2.27
C PHE A 320 5.55 -5.37 3.46
N LYS A 321 5.26 -6.68 3.41
CA LYS A 321 5.75 -7.71 4.34
C LYS A 321 7.28 -7.83 4.42
N TYR A 322 8.00 -7.27 3.44
CA TYR A 322 9.46 -7.16 3.46
C TYR A 322 9.93 -5.74 3.81
N VAL A 323 9.15 -4.72 3.42
CA VAL A 323 9.48 -3.31 3.69
C VAL A 323 9.30 -2.98 5.17
N ALA A 324 8.19 -3.39 5.79
CA ALA A 324 7.90 -3.09 7.20
C ALA A 324 8.98 -3.64 8.17
N PRO A 325 9.37 -4.92 8.10
CA PRO A 325 10.46 -5.43 8.93
C PRO A 325 11.79 -4.71 8.66
N ALA A 326 12.13 -4.44 7.38
CA ALA A 326 13.37 -3.73 7.05
C ALA A 326 13.37 -2.28 7.58
N MET A 327 12.22 -1.60 7.63
CA MET A 327 12.11 -0.29 8.26
C MET A 327 12.41 -0.34 9.76
N LEU A 328 11.94 -1.37 10.45
CA LEU A 328 12.21 -1.57 11.88
C LEU A 328 13.69 -1.90 12.12
N GLU A 329 14.25 -2.84 11.34
CA GLU A 329 15.63 -3.30 11.46
C GLU A 329 16.65 -2.18 11.18
N HIS A 330 16.40 -1.37 10.15
CA HIS A 330 17.35 -0.34 9.69
C HIS A 330 16.99 1.08 10.14
N ALA A 331 16.09 1.26 11.11
CA ALA A 331 15.60 2.57 11.56
C ALA A 331 15.18 3.47 10.38
N GLY A 332 14.36 2.90 9.47
CA GLY A 332 13.95 3.52 8.21
C GLY A 332 13.34 4.91 8.39
N LEU A 333 13.78 5.87 7.58
CA LEU A 333 13.19 7.20 7.49
C LEU A 333 11.88 7.15 6.71
N ILE A 334 11.94 6.46 5.57
CA ILE A 334 10.81 6.21 4.68
C ILE A 334 10.95 4.82 4.06
N GLY A 335 9.84 4.10 3.93
CA GLY A 335 9.78 2.83 3.21
C GLY A 335 8.64 2.84 2.21
N GLY A 336 8.82 2.18 1.05
CA GLY A 336 7.74 2.20 0.05
C GLY A 336 7.91 1.27 -1.13
N GLU A 337 6.82 1.25 -1.91
CA GLU A 337 6.62 0.39 -3.08
C GLU A 337 6.25 1.22 -4.31
N GLU A 338 6.44 0.64 -5.50
CA GLU A 338 6.01 1.25 -6.76
C GLU A 338 4.49 1.39 -6.88
N SER A 339 3.74 0.70 -6.03
CA SER A 339 2.28 0.76 -5.98
C SER A 339 1.71 2.01 -5.30
N GLY A 340 2.57 2.90 -4.77
CA GLY A 340 2.17 4.13 -4.08
C GLY A 340 1.93 3.98 -2.58
N GLY A 341 2.31 2.86 -2.00
CA GLY A 341 2.26 2.64 -0.56
C GLY A 341 3.56 3.06 0.12
N TYR A 342 3.49 4.02 1.05
CA TYR A 342 4.64 4.59 1.75
C TYR A 342 4.42 4.61 3.26
N ALA A 343 5.45 4.25 4.02
CA ALA A 343 5.48 4.34 5.48
C ALA A 343 6.61 5.28 5.94
N PHE A 344 6.46 5.85 7.11
CA PHE A 344 7.32 6.93 7.59
C PHE A 344 7.75 6.71 9.03
N ARG A 345 8.98 7.17 9.35
CA ARG A 345 9.48 7.20 10.73
C ARG A 345 8.53 7.99 11.63
N GLY A 346 8.35 7.53 12.85
CA GLY A 346 7.48 8.17 13.84
C GLY A 346 6.00 7.79 13.70
N HIS A 347 5.66 6.99 12.69
CA HIS A 347 4.35 6.37 12.50
C HIS A 347 4.43 4.84 12.63
N VAL A 348 3.32 4.15 12.40
CA VAL A 348 3.32 2.69 12.34
C VAL A 348 4.07 2.18 11.10
N PRO A 349 4.67 0.97 11.14
CA PRO A 349 5.33 0.38 9.98
C PRO A 349 4.33 -0.19 8.97
N GLU A 350 3.39 0.65 8.56
CA GLU A 350 2.36 0.35 7.56
C GLU A 350 2.22 1.54 6.60
N ARG A 351 1.79 1.26 5.38
CA ARG A 351 1.51 2.25 4.35
C ARG A 351 0.42 3.20 4.81
N ASP A 352 0.62 4.49 4.55
CA ASP A 352 -0.35 5.53 4.87
C ASP A 352 -0.45 6.53 3.72
N GLY A 353 -1.47 6.37 2.89
CA GLY A 353 -1.74 7.26 1.76
C GLY A 353 -2.21 8.65 2.21
N ILE A 354 -2.84 8.76 3.38
CA ILE A 354 -3.30 10.03 3.95
C ILE A 354 -2.10 10.86 4.39
N LEU A 355 -1.18 10.27 5.16
CA LEU A 355 0.05 10.94 5.59
C LEU A 355 0.95 11.30 4.41
N ALA A 356 1.06 10.41 3.41
CA ALA A 356 1.83 10.68 2.20
C ALA A 356 1.32 11.92 1.46
N ASN A 357 0.00 12.02 1.25
CA ASN A 357 -0.62 13.21 0.64
C ASN A 357 -0.39 14.47 1.49
N LEU A 358 -0.51 14.39 2.82
CA LEU A 358 -0.25 15.53 3.70
C LEU A 358 1.21 15.98 3.64
N TYR A 359 2.18 15.06 3.52
CA TYR A 359 3.59 15.40 3.34
C TYR A 359 3.86 16.10 2.00
N LEU A 360 3.17 15.70 0.92
CA LEU A 360 3.28 16.38 -0.37
C LEU A 360 2.67 17.79 -0.31
N LEU A 361 1.55 17.98 0.39
CA LEU A 361 0.96 19.30 0.61
C LEU A 361 1.85 20.19 1.49
N ASP A 362 2.50 19.64 2.52
CA ASP A 362 3.45 20.39 3.35
C ASP A 362 4.73 20.73 2.57
N LEU A 363 5.18 19.84 1.67
CA LEU A 363 6.26 20.13 0.73
C LEU A 363 5.92 21.35 -0.16
N MET A 364 4.72 21.38 -0.76
CA MET A 364 4.26 22.51 -1.54
C MET A 364 4.21 23.79 -0.70
N HIS A 365 3.64 23.72 0.49
CA HIS A 365 3.54 24.86 1.40
C HIS A 365 4.92 25.44 1.76
N ARG A 366 5.86 24.59 2.18
CA ARG A 366 7.21 25.01 2.60
C ARG A 366 8.06 25.57 1.49
N THR A 367 7.90 25.05 0.29
CA THR A 367 8.68 25.49 -0.87
C THR A 367 8.02 26.66 -1.62
N GLY A 368 6.72 26.83 -1.48
CA GLY A 368 5.92 27.84 -2.18
C GLY A 368 5.77 27.60 -3.67
N VAL A 369 6.06 26.36 -4.15
CA VAL A 369 5.99 26.01 -5.58
C VAL A 369 5.01 24.88 -5.84
N LYS A 370 4.54 24.77 -7.09
CA LYS A 370 3.62 23.73 -7.55
C LYS A 370 4.35 22.44 -7.96
N GLN A 371 3.59 21.39 -8.23
CA GLN A 371 4.13 20.04 -8.48
C GLN A 371 5.08 19.97 -9.68
N THR A 372 4.75 20.64 -10.77
CA THR A 372 5.64 20.65 -11.96
C THR A 372 7.01 21.23 -11.62
N GLU A 373 7.09 22.23 -10.76
CA GLU A 373 8.35 22.81 -10.30
C GLU A 373 9.05 21.94 -9.25
N LEU A 374 8.29 21.28 -8.35
CA LEU A 374 8.83 20.29 -7.43
C LEU A 374 9.49 19.12 -8.17
N LEU A 375 8.91 18.67 -9.27
CA LEU A 375 9.52 17.65 -10.14
C LEU A 375 10.81 18.12 -10.77
N LYS A 376 10.89 19.37 -11.23
CA LYS A 376 12.15 19.95 -11.74
C LYS A 376 13.22 20.03 -10.65
N MET A 377 12.84 20.41 -9.42
CA MET A 377 13.75 20.41 -8.27
C MET A 377 14.28 18.99 -8.00
N LEU A 378 13.39 17.98 -7.94
CA LEU A 378 13.78 16.59 -7.78
C LEU A 378 14.74 16.14 -8.88
N PHE A 379 14.40 16.39 -10.15
CA PHE A 379 15.24 16.02 -11.30
C PHE A 379 16.60 16.73 -11.27
N GLY A 380 16.67 17.97 -10.82
CA GLY A 380 17.93 18.67 -10.57
C GLY A 380 18.83 18.00 -9.53
N LEU A 381 18.23 17.40 -8.50
CA LEU A 381 18.97 16.68 -7.44
C LEU A 381 19.47 15.30 -7.90
N VAL A 382 18.74 14.63 -8.80
CA VAL A 382 19.02 13.25 -9.23
C VAL A 382 19.65 13.16 -10.64
N GLY A 383 19.96 14.30 -11.26
CA GLY A 383 20.70 14.36 -12.53
C GLY A 383 19.82 14.30 -13.79
N GLY A 384 18.50 14.39 -13.67
CA GLY A 384 17.58 14.47 -14.80
C GLY A 384 16.26 13.75 -14.56
N PRO A 385 15.34 13.83 -15.53
CA PRO A 385 14.04 13.15 -15.45
C PRO A 385 14.22 11.63 -15.49
N HIS A 386 13.29 10.93 -14.85
CA HIS A 386 13.19 9.49 -14.89
C HIS A 386 11.82 9.11 -15.46
N TYR A 387 11.83 8.16 -16.38
CA TYR A 387 10.64 7.66 -17.10
C TYR A 387 10.44 6.20 -16.77
N TYR A 388 9.21 5.85 -16.39
CA TYR A 388 8.82 4.53 -15.94
C TYR A 388 7.61 4.04 -16.72
N ASP A 389 7.62 2.75 -17.06
CA ASP A 389 6.44 2.07 -17.55
C ASP A 389 6.52 0.57 -17.26
N ARG A 390 5.40 -0.15 -17.41
CA ARG A 390 5.32 -1.60 -17.22
C ARG A 390 4.36 -2.26 -18.19
N ILE A 391 4.63 -3.52 -18.50
CA ILE A 391 3.74 -4.40 -19.24
C ILE A 391 3.39 -5.61 -18.37
N ASP A 392 2.09 -5.86 -18.19
CA ASP A 392 1.55 -7.00 -17.48
C ASP A 392 1.06 -8.03 -18.53
N THR A 393 1.74 -9.18 -18.66
CA THR A 393 1.43 -10.21 -19.66
C THR A 393 0.86 -11.46 -19.00
N ARG A 394 -0.40 -11.79 -19.28
CA ARG A 394 -0.97 -13.09 -18.92
C ARG A 394 -0.36 -14.17 -19.82
N VAL A 395 0.17 -15.22 -19.21
CA VAL A 395 0.69 -16.39 -19.92
C VAL A 395 -0.28 -17.56 -19.78
N LYS A 396 -0.19 -18.49 -20.73
CA LYS A 396 -1.14 -19.61 -20.84
C LYS A 396 -1.20 -20.46 -19.57
N ASP A 397 -0.03 -20.75 -18.99
CA ASP A 397 0.09 -21.64 -17.83
C ASP A 397 1.44 -21.45 -17.11
N ASN A 398 1.63 -22.22 -16.04
CA ASN A 398 2.86 -22.22 -15.26
C ASN A 398 4.09 -22.80 -16.02
N ALA A 399 3.90 -23.61 -17.08
CA ALA A 399 5.00 -24.13 -17.86
C ALA A 399 5.70 -22.99 -18.63
N VAL A 400 4.94 -22.05 -19.18
CA VAL A 400 5.49 -20.83 -19.81
C VAL A 400 6.29 -20.01 -18.81
N LYS A 401 5.77 -19.83 -17.58
CA LYS A 401 6.51 -19.13 -16.51
C LYS A 401 7.83 -19.83 -16.18
N GLN A 402 7.83 -21.15 -16.10
CA GLN A 402 9.03 -21.91 -15.79
C GLN A 402 10.06 -21.84 -16.93
N ALA A 403 9.62 -21.92 -18.18
CA ALA A 403 10.50 -21.75 -19.34
C ALA A 403 11.15 -20.36 -19.38
N ALA A 404 10.37 -19.30 -19.07
CA ALA A 404 10.89 -17.95 -18.96
C ALA A 404 11.92 -17.82 -17.82
N ARG A 405 11.71 -18.47 -16.66
CA ARG A 405 12.69 -18.49 -15.55
C ARG A 405 14.02 -19.10 -16.00
N VAL A 406 13.98 -20.29 -16.63
CA VAL A 406 15.19 -20.96 -17.11
C VAL A 406 15.98 -20.07 -18.09
N ARG A 407 15.29 -19.36 -19.00
CA ARG A 407 15.94 -18.40 -19.91
C ARG A 407 16.60 -17.26 -19.15
N LEU A 408 15.87 -16.67 -18.21
CA LEU A 408 16.33 -15.50 -17.46
C LEU A 408 17.43 -15.85 -16.45
N ASP A 409 17.45 -17.08 -15.90
CA ASP A 409 18.57 -17.55 -15.07
C ASP A 409 19.90 -17.49 -15.85
N ALA A 410 19.88 -17.96 -17.10
CA ALA A 410 21.05 -17.96 -17.98
C ALA A 410 21.31 -16.61 -18.66
N ALA A 411 20.33 -15.68 -18.69
CA ALA A 411 20.47 -14.43 -19.43
C ALA A 411 21.48 -13.49 -18.79
N LEU A 412 22.42 -13.01 -19.59
CA LEU A 412 23.40 -11.96 -19.27
C LEU A 412 23.53 -11.04 -20.50
N PRO A 413 22.51 -10.26 -20.84
CA PRO A 413 22.57 -9.38 -22.00
C PRO A 413 23.66 -8.31 -21.77
N ALA A 414 24.49 -8.08 -22.79
CA ALA A 414 25.48 -7.01 -22.74
C ALA A 414 24.81 -5.63 -22.76
N THR A 415 23.69 -5.52 -23.47
CA THR A 415 22.91 -4.30 -23.59
C THR A 415 21.41 -4.58 -23.51
N VAL A 416 20.63 -3.57 -23.08
CA VAL A 416 19.16 -3.50 -23.16
C VAL A 416 18.82 -2.17 -23.84
N ALA A 417 18.09 -2.21 -24.96
CA ALA A 417 17.79 -1.06 -25.81
C ALA A 417 19.03 -0.19 -26.16
N GLY A 418 20.19 -0.87 -26.33
CA GLY A 418 21.45 -0.22 -26.61
C GLY A 418 22.16 0.43 -25.41
N LEU A 419 21.60 0.35 -24.19
CA LEU A 419 22.26 0.74 -22.95
C LEU A 419 23.05 -0.43 -22.37
N GLN A 420 24.30 -0.21 -21.94
CA GLN A 420 25.14 -1.25 -21.37
C GLN A 420 24.56 -1.74 -20.03
N VAL A 421 24.46 -3.05 -19.85
CA VAL A 421 24.07 -3.66 -18.57
C VAL A 421 25.29 -3.73 -17.66
N THR A 422 25.15 -3.13 -16.48
CA THR A 422 26.24 -3.05 -15.47
C THR A 422 26.09 -4.06 -14.35
N GLU A 423 24.86 -4.49 -14.05
CA GLU A 423 24.56 -5.40 -12.94
C GLU A 423 23.31 -6.25 -13.23
N LYS A 424 23.28 -7.49 -12.72
CA LYS A 424 22.09 -8.34 -12.66
C LYS A 424 21.76 -8.67 -11.20
N VAL A 425 20.55 -8.29 -10.75
CA VAL A 425 20.02 -8.53 -9.40
C VAL A 425 18.88 -9.55 -9.46
N THR A 426 18.87 -10.55 -8.57
CA THR A 426 17.91 -11.66 -8.59
C THR A 426 17.15 -11.84 -7.26
N VAL A 427 16.93 -10.77 -6.51
CA VAL A 427 16.27 -10.82 -5.20
C VAL A 427 14.78 -11.22 -5.29
N ASP A 428 14.06 -10.67 -6.27
CA ASP A 428 12.65 -11.00 -6.54
C ASP A 428 12.35 -10.76 -8.03
N GLY A 429 12.75 -11.72 -8.86
CA GLY A 429 12.77 -11.61 -10.31
C GLY A 429 14.17 -11.34 -10.85
N TYR A 430 14.25 -10.78 -12.05
CA TYR A 430 15.50 -10.53 -12.78
C TYR A 430 15.58 -9.07 -13.15
N LYS A 431 16.43 -8.34 -12.43
CA LYS A 431 16.66 -6.90 -12.66
C LYS A 431 18.02 -6.71 -13.32
N PHE A 432 18.02 -6.06 -14.47
CA PHE A 432 19.21 -5.66 -15.21
C PHE A 432 19.36 -4.15 -15.04
N VAL A 433 20.41 -3.73 -14.35
CA VAL A 433 20.75 -2.32 -14.14
C VAL A 433 21.57 -1.83 -15.33
N MET A 434 21.25 -0.65 -15.86
CA MET A 434 21.89 -0.08 -17.02
C MET A 434 22.84 1.06 -16.63
N GLU A 435 23.74 1.44 -17.53
CA GLU A 435 24.79 2.44 -17.32
C GLU A 435 24.27 3.84 -16.96
N ASP A 436 23.05 4.19 -17.37
CA ASP A 436 22.37 5.45 -17.00
C ASP A 436 21.78 5.42 -15.58
N GLY A 437 21.91 4.29 -14.88
CA GLY A 437 21.28 4.01 -13.59
C GLY A 437 19.81 3.60 -13.69
N GLY A 438 19.26 3.52 -14.91
CA GLY A 438 17.98 2.91 -15.21
C GLY A 438 18.01 1.38 -15.05
N TRP A 439 16.87 0.74 -15.24
CA TRP A 439 16.78 -0.71 -15.07
C TRP A 439 15.60 -1.31 -15.84
N LEU A 440 15.80 -2.60 -16.22
CA LEU A 440 14.75 -3.51 -16.68
C LEU A 440 14.52 -4.56 -15.60
N LEU A 441 13.28 -4.81 -15.19
CA LEU A 441 12.93 -5.84 -14.21
C LEU A 441 11.84 -6.75 -14.76
N ILE A 442 12.08 -8.08 -14.70
CA ILE A 442 11.11 -9.10 -15.10
C ILE A 442 10.73 -9.90 -13.85
N ARG A 443 9.44 -9.85 -13.48
CA ARG A 443 8.91 -10.53 -12.29
C ARG A 443 7.78 -11.49 -12.64
N PHE A 444 7.65 -12.50 -11.79
CA PHE A 444 6.61 -13.52 -11.89
C PHE A 444 5.61 -13.37 -10.76
N SER A 445 4.32 -13.26 -11.08
CA SER A 445 3.29 -13.31 -10.04
C SER A 445 3.36 -14.64 -9.28
N GLY A 446 3.27 -14.59 -7.97
CA GLY A 446 3.23 -15.79 -7.12
C GLY A 446 1.88 -16.51 -7.17
N THR A 447 0.81 -15.81 -7.50
CA THR A 447 -0.58 -16.30 -7.39
C THR A 447 -1.28 -16.46 -8.73
N GLU A 448 -0.82 -15.77 -9.79
CA GLU A 448 -1.46 -15.75 -11.11
C GLU A 448 -0.49 -16.19 -12.22
N PRO A 449 -0.97 -16.70 -13.36
CA PRO A 449 -0.16 -16.93 -14.55
C PRO A 449 0.17 -15.61 -15.24
N LEU A 450 0.94 -14.76 -14.57
CA LEU A 450 1.28 -13.41 -14.98
C LEU A 450 2.78 -13.17 -14.88
N ILE A 451 3.35 -12.58 -15.93
CA ILE A 451 4.73 -12.05 -15.97
C ILE A 451 4.62 -10.54 -16.13
N ARG A 452 5.34 -9.81 -15.32
CA ARG A 452 5.41 -8.35 -15.35
C ARG A 452 6.79 -7.92 -15.78
N VAL A 453 6.84 -7.03 -16.76
CA VAL A 453 8.05 -6.38 -17.24
C VAL A 453 7.96 -4.90 -16.90
N TYR A 454 8.94 -4.41 -16.18
CA TYR A 454 9.01 -3.01 -15.73
C TYR A 454 10.30 -2.39 -16.26
N CYS A 455 10.27 -1.10 -16.53
CA CYS A 455 11.51 -0.35 -16.78
C CYS A 455 11.49 1.03 -16.14
N GLU A 456 12.68 1.52 -15.82
CA GLU A 456 12.96 2.92 -15.54
C GLU A 456 14.24 3.31 -16.28
N THR A 457 14.25 4.48 -16.91
CA THR A 457 15.39 5.04 -17.63
C THR A 457 15.33 6.56 -17.63
N MET A 458 16.47 7.22 -17.90
CA MET A 458 16.53 8.67 -18.13
C MET A 458 16.21 9.07 -19.58
N HIS A 459 15.91 8.12 -20.45
CA HIS A 459 15.66 8.29 -21.90
C HIS A 459 14.22 7.91 -22.24
N GLU A 460 13.32 8.89 -22.36
CA GLU A 460 11.89 8.65 -22.63
C GLU A 460 11.67 7.79 -23.88
N GLU A 461 12.41 8.07 -24.93
CA GLU A 461 12.35 7.39 -26.22
C GLU A 461 12.76 5.90 -26.17
N LYS A 462 13.46 5.49 -25.11
CA LYS A 462 13.93 4.11 -24.93
C LYS A 462 12.95 3.23 -24.11
N VAL A 463 11.99 3.83 -23.41
CA VAL A 463 11.06 3.08 -22.52
C VAL A 463 10.42 1.89 -23.23
N SER A 464 9.81 2.11 -24.39
CA SER A 464 9.14 1.05 -25.16
C SER A 464 10.13 -0.04 -25.62
N ALA A 465 11.32 0.33 -26.08
CA ALA A 465 12.34 -0.63 -26.53
C ALA A 465 12.86 -1.49 -25.37
N ILE A 466 13.06 -0.91 -24.18
CA ILE A 466 13.50 -1.64 -22.98
C ILE A 466 12.44 -2.69 -22.58
N LEU A 467 11.16 -2.30 -22.60
CA LEU A 467 10.06 -3.23 -22.28
C LEU A 467 9.97 -4.38 -23.30
N GLN A 468 10.15 -4.10 -24.60
CA GLN A 468 10.16 -5.13 -25.65
C GLN A 468 11.34 -6.08 -25.51
N ASP A 469 12.54 -5.59 -25.21
CA ASP A 469 13.70 -6.42 -24.89
C ASP A 469 13.40 -7.33 -23.69
N GLY A 470 12.69 -6.82 -22.66
CA GLY A 470 12.27 -7.61 -21.52
C GLY A 470 11.33 -8.77 -21.87
N LEU A 471 10.34 -8.51 -22.74
CA LEU A 471 9.45 -9.56 -23.26
C LEU A 471 10.21 -10.61 -24.08
N GLN A 472 11.15 -10.18 -24.92
CA GLN A 472 12.00 -11.09 -25.71
C GLN A 472 12.91 -11.93 -24.83
N LEU A 473 13.58 -11.34 -23.82
CA LEU A 473 14.41 -12.06 -22.85
C LEU A 473 13.59 -13.12 -22.08
N ALA A 474 12.36 -12.82 -21.73
CA ALA A 474 11.44 -13.77 -21.11
C ALA A 474 10.88 -14.80 -22.09
N GLY A 475 10.98 -14.58 -23.40
CA GLY A 475 10.42 -15.44 -24.45
C GLY A 475 8.89 -15.42 -24.51
N ILE A 476 8.30 -14.24 -24.31
CA ILE A 476 6.84 -13.98 -24.31
C ILE A 476 6.46 -12.78 -25.19
N ALA A 477 7.38 -12.37 -26.09
CA ALA A 477 7.17 -11.29 -27.06
C ALA A 477 6.15 -11.71 -28.14
#